data_5bc5f5df590b94d464e2503ecdbe724c
#
_entry.id   5bc5f5df590b94d464e2503ecdbe724c
#
_cell.length_a   1.000
_cell.length_b   1.000
_cell.length_c   1.000
_cell.angle_alpha   90.00
_cell.angle_beta   90.00
_cell.angle_gamma   90.00
#
_symmetry.space_group_name_H-M   'P 1'
#
loop_
_entity.id
_entity.type
_entity.pdbx_description
1 polymer ?
#
loop_
_entity_poly.entity_id
_entity_poly.type
_entity_poly.pdbx_seq_one_letter_code
_entity_poly.pdbx_strand_id
1 'polypeptide(L)'
;MASNFLTKLFLKTFNKKEYLSQKYAKNLKKNVDFYNRNIRKKIEDIEISLKTKKKLNFLHSGHLGDIIYSLPLIKELSKNYECNLYIQINKKMDLYYHNHPSGDVMINDKSAKLMMPLLKSQTYLNSVKKYEKENIDINLDLF
;
A
#
# COMPACT_ATOMS: atom_id res chain seq x y z
N MET A 1 27.22 -16.91 1.22
CA MET A 1 27.77 -17.69 0.09
C MET A 1 26.72 -17.81 -1.02
N ALA A 2 27.06 -17.40 -2.23
CA ALA A 2 26.17 -17.57 -3.39
C ALA A 2 26.13 -19.07 -3.73
N SER A 3 24.98 -19.70 -3.56
CA SER A 3 24.79 -21.10 -3.96
C SER A 3 24.99 -21.22 -5.46
N ASN A 4 25.98 -21.99 -5.88
CA ASN A 4 26.32 -22.23 -7.28
C ASN A 4 25.11 -22.85 -8.01
N PHE A 5 24.91 -22.53 -9.29
CA PHE A 5 23.79 -23.06 -10.11
C PHE A 5 23.70 -24.60 -10.03
N LEU A 6 24.83 -25.28 -10.12
CA LEU A 6 24.93 -26.74 -10.01
C LEU A 6 24.43 -27.28 -8.67
N THR A 7 24.77 -26.64 -7.56
CA THR A 7 24.29 -27.01 -6.22
C THR A 7 22.77 -26.89 -6.09
N LYS A 8 22.19 -25.83 -6.69
CA LYS A 8 20.73 -25.67 -6.71
C LYS A 8 20.03 -26.72 -7.55
N LEU A 9 20.59 -27.06 -8.71
CA LEU A 9 20.05 -28.11 -9.57
C LEU A 9 20.08 -29.46 -8.88
N PHE A 10 21.21 -29.81 -8.27
CA PHE A 10 21.37 -31.05 -7.49
C PHE A 10 20.36 -31.13 -6.34
N LEU A 11 20.24 -30.09 -5.51
CA LEU A 11 19.28 -30.08 -4.41
C LEU A 11 17.83 -30.20 -4.89
N LYS A 12 17.48 -29.51 -5.99
CA LYS A 12 16.13 -29.57 -6.56
C LYS A 12 15.75 -30.97 -7.04
N THR A 13 16.74 -31.74 -7.55
CA THR A 13 16.51 -33.07 -8.14
C THR A 13 16.59 -34.17 -7.09
N PHE A 14 17.58 -34.13 -6.20
CA PHE A 14 17.91 -35.20 -5.29
C PHE A 14 17.52 -34.93 -3.82
N ASN A 15 17.36 -33.66 -3.41
CA ASN A 15 16.93 -33.29 -2.05
C ASN A 15 15.95 -32.12 -2.04
N LYS A 16 14.74 -32.40 -2.52
CA LYS A 16 13.68 -31.38 -2.64
C LYS A 16 13.33 -30.71 -1.31
N LYS A 17 13.40 -31.43 -0.19
CA LYS A 17 13.13 -30.88 1.15
C LYS A 17 14.14 -29.80 1.52
N GLU A 18 15.42 -30.08 1.34
CA GLU A 18 16.50 -29.13 1.61
C GLU A 18 16.45 -27.92 0.66
N TYR A 19 16.18 -28.16 -0.63
CA TYR A 19 15.98 -27.08 -1.61
C TYR A 19 14.86 -26.12 -1.18
N LEU A 20 13.71 -26.65 -0.76
CA LEU A 20 12.57 -25.84 -0.32
C LEU A 20 12.88 -25.07 0.96
N SER A 21 13.58 -25.69 1.91
CA SER A 21 14.02 -25.02 3.15
C SER A 21 14.94 -23.84 2.84
N GLN A 22 15.96 -24.04 2.01
CA GLN A 22 16.87 -22.95 1.61
C GLN A 22 16.17 -21.86 0.82
N LYS A 23 15.22 -22.22 -0.06
CA LYS A 23 14.40 -21.25 -0.81
C LYS A 23 13.53 -20.42 0.15
N TYR A 24 12.90 -21.08 1.12
CA TYR A 24 12.08 -20.40 2.13
C TYR A 24 12.90 -19.44 2.99
N ALA A 25 14.04 -19.90 3.53
CA ALA A 25 14.93 -19.06 4.32
C ALA A 25 15.43 -17.81 3.54
N LYS A 26 15.77 -17.99 2.25
CA LYS A 26 16.16 -16.88 1.39
C LYS A 26 15.03 -15.88 1.15
N ASN A 27 13.80 -16.37 0.93
CA ASN A 27 12.64 -15.50 0.74
C ASN A 27 12.30 -14.76 2.03
N LEU A 28 12.33 -15.44 3.18
CA LEU A 28 12.13 -14.83 4.50
C LEU A 28 13.13 -13.69 4.73
N LYS A 29 14.42 -13.93 4.49
CA LYS A 29 15.46 -12.90 4.61
C LYS A 29 15.16 -11.70 3.71
N LYS A 30 14.78 -11.92 2.45
CA LYS A 30 14.40 -10.83 1.54
C LYS A 30 13.21 -10.01 2.06
N ASN A 31 12.20 -10.68 2.61
CA ASN A 31 11.02 -10.03 3.16
C ASN A 31 11.37 -9.19 4.40
N VAL A 32 12.20 -9.72 5.29
CA VAL A 32 12.70 -8.98 6.46
C VAL A 32 13.54 -7.77 6.04
N ASP A 33 14.44 -7.93 5.07
CA ASP A 33 15.25 -6.84 4.54
C ASP A 33 14.39 -5.76 3.87
N PHE A 34 13.34 -6.18 3.15
CA PHE A 34 12.38 -5.26 2.54
C PHE A 34 11.60 -4.48 3.60
N TYR A 35 11.07 -5.19 4.61
CA TYR A 35 10.35 -4.57 5.73
C TYR A 35 11.22 -3.52 6.43
N ASN A 36 12.43 -3.89 6.85
CA ASN A 36 13.31 -2.99 7.59
C ASN A 36 13.68 -1.74 6.78
N ARG A 37 13.90 -1.87 5.46
CA ARG A 37 14.28 -0.73 4.61
C ARG A 37 13.12 0.17 4.22
N ASN A 38 11.93 -0.42 3.97
CA ASN A 38 10.86 0.31 3.31
C ASN A 38 9.64 0.59 4.20
N ILE A 39 9.39 -0.25 5.21
CA ILE A 39 8.16 -0.18 5.99
C ILE A 39 8.41 0.33 7.41
N ARG A 40 9.43 -0.18 8.09
CA ARG A 40 9.68 0.13 9.51
C ARG A 40 9.73 1.63 9.80
N LYS A 41 10.55 2.38 9.05
CA LYS A 41 10.64 3.83 9.24
C LYS A 41 9.30 4.54 9.04
N LYS A 42 8.52 4.09 8.07
CA LYS A 42 7.19 4.68 7.79
C LYS A 42 6.20 4.41 8.91
N ILE A 43 6.28 3.23 9.55
CA ILE A 43 5.46 2.93 10.74
C ILE A 43 5.87 3.85 11.90
N GLU A 44 7.17 4.03 12.13
CA GLU A 44 7.67 4.96 13.16
C GLU A 44 7.17 6.40 12.91
N ASP A 45 7.20 6.89 11.66
CA ASP A 45 6.67 8.21 11.29
C ASP A 45 5.15 8.32 11.53
N ILE A 46 4.40 7.24 11.24
CA ILE A 46 2.95 7.17 11.52
C ILE A 46 2.70 7.20 13.03
N GLU A 47 3.44 6.43 13.83
CA GLU A 47 3.31 6.43 15.29
C GLU A 47 3.56 7.82 15.90
N ILE A 48 4.54 8.56 15.36
CA ILE A 48 4.80 9.95 15.75
C ILE A 48 3.61 10.83 15.41
N SER A 49 3.06 10.70 14.19
CA SER A 49 1.89 11.47 13.77
C SER A 49 0.68 11.19 14.66
N LEU A 50 0.43 9.94 15.01
CA LEU A 50 -0.66 9.55 15.93
C LEU A 50 -0.50 10.12 17.34
N LYS A 51 0.73 10.28 17.83
CA LYS A 51 0.99 10.84 19.17
C LYS A 51 0.92 12.37 19.21
N THR A 52 1.22 13.05 18.11
CA THR A 52 1.45 14.50 18.08
C THR A 52 0.34 15.30 17.40
N LYS A 53 -0.49 14.66 16.57
CA LYS A 53 -1.51 15.35 15.76
C LYS A 53 -2.93 15.00 16.20
N LYS A 54 -3.83 15.93 16.01
CA LYS A 54 -5.29 15.72 16.15
C LYS A 54 -5.98 15.52 14.79
N LYS A 55 -5.27 15.85 13.71
CA LYS A 55 -5.73 15.76 12.34
C LYS A 55 -4.78 14.92 11.52
N LEU A 56 -5.32 13.95 10.78
CA LEU A 56 -4.56 13.03 9.96
C LEU A 56 -4.96 13.17 8.49
N ASN A 57 -3.95 13.28 7.64
CA ASN A 57 -4.08 13.32 6.19
C ASN A 57 -3.66 11.97 5.62
N PHE A 58 -4.61 11.27 5.05
CA PHE A 58 -4.40 9.98 4.39
C PHE A 58 -4.25 10.16 2.89
N LEU A 59 -3.34 9.43 2.27
CA LEU A 59 -3.20 9.33 0.82
C LEU A 59 -3.54 7.92 0.36
N HIS A 60 -4.30 7.82 -0.71
CA HIS A 60 -4.49 6.58 -1.45
C HIS A 60 -4.39 6.83 -2.96
N SER A 61 -3.68 5.93 -3.67
CA SER A 61 -3.52 5.97 -5.13
C SER A 61 -3.83 4.64 -5.82
N GLY A 62 -4.29 3.64 -5.07
CA GLY A 62 -4.66 2.32 -5.57
C GLY A 62 -5.96 2.31 -6.37
N HIS A 63 -6.40 1.12 -6.77
CA HIS A 63 -7.69 0.93 -7.45
C HIS A 63 -8.88 1.24 -6.54
N LEU A 64 -10.07 1.35 -7.12
CA LEU A 64 -11.31 1.66 -6.38
C LEU A 64 -11.56 0.70 -5.21
N GLY A 65 -11.30 -0.59 -5.41
CA GLY A 65 -11.45 -1.62 -4.38
C GLY A 65 -10.50 -1.38 -3.20
N ASP A 66 -9.23 -1.07 -3.48
CA ASP A 66 -8.22 -0.84 -2.46
C ASP A 66 -8.58 0.37 -1.58
N ILE A 67 -9.10 1.44 -2.20
CA ILE A 67 -9.59 2.62 -1.48
C ILE A 67 -10.74 2.25 -0.56
N ILE A 68 -11.72 1.46 -1.05
CA ILE A 68 -12.85 1.01 -0.22
C ILE A 68 -12.37 0.13 0.93
N TYR A 69 -11.43 -0.78 0.70
CA TYR A 69 -10.87 -1.64 1.74
C TYR A 69 -10.09 -0.88 2.81
N SER A 70 -9.57 0.30 2.51
CA SER A 70 -8.88 1.15 3.49
C SER A 70 -9.83 1.94 4.41
N LEU A 71 -11.09 2.12 4.04
CA LEU A 71 -12.06 2.92 4.79
C LEU A 71 -12.31 2.43 6.24
N PRO A 72 -12.38 1.13 6.55
CA PRO A 72 -12.53 0.66 7.92
C PRO A 72 -11.42 1.13 8.86
N LEU A 73 -10.16 1.17 8.39
CA LEU A 73 -9.03 1.69 9.16
C LEU A 73 -9.20 3.19 9.45
N ILE A 74 -9.56 3.98 8.44
CA ILE A 74 -9.79 5.43 8.61
C ILE A 74 -10.96 5.67 9.57
N LYS A 75 -12.04 4.88 9.45
CA LYS A 75 -13.19 4.95 10.36
C LYS A 75 -12.80 4.67 11.81
N GLU A 76 -11.94 3.70 12.05
CA GLU A 76 -11.47 3.41 13.41
C GLU A 76 -10.66 4.58 13.97
N LEU A 77 -9.74 5.12 13.16
CA LEU A 77 -8.92 6.28 13.57
C LEU A 77 -9.75 7.56 13.75
N SER A 78 -10.86 7.72 13.02
CA SER A 78 -11.74 8.89 13.15
C SER A 78 -12.42 9.03 14.50
N LYS A 79 -12.40 8.00 15.34
CA LYS A 79 -12.87 8.10 16.73
C LYS A 79 -12.04 9.06 17.58
N ASN A 80 -10.77 9.26 17.22
CA ASN A 80 -9.81 10.06 17.98
C ASN A 80 -9.18 11.20 17.17
N TYR A 81 -9.35 11.20 15.83
CA TYR A 81 -8.69 12.12 14.92
C TYR A 81 -9.64 12.70 13.88
N GLU A 82 -9.41 13.93 13.46
CA GLU A 82 -10.00 14.47 12.25
C GLU A 82 -9.34 13.86 11.02
N CYS A 83 -10.06 13.06 10.24
CA CYS A 83 -9.50 12.30 9.12
C CYS A 83 -9.81 12.98 7.78
N ASN A 84 -8.78 13.34 7.01
CA ASN A 84 -8.91 13.80 5.63
C ASN A 84 -8.35 12.74 4.68
N LEU A 85 -9.04 12.48 3.58
CA LEU A 85 -8.62 11.53 2.56
C LEU A 85 -8.27 12.25 1.27
N TYR A 86 -7.07 12.03 0.78
CA TYR A 86 -6.56 12.54 -0.50
C TYR A 86 -6.41 11.38 -1.48
N ILE A 87 -6.97 11.55 -2.67
CA ILE A 87 -6.92 10.55 -3.74
C ILE A 87 -5.97 11.01 -4.83
N GLN A 88 -4.90 10.27 -5.04
CA GLN A 88 -3.98 10.52 -6.15
C GLN A 88 -4.52 9.89 -7.43
N ILE A 89 -4.87 10.74 -8.38
CA ILE A 89 -5.42 10.34 -9.68
C ILE A 89 -4.30 10.22 -10.71
N ASN A 90 -4.48 9.35 -11.69
CA ASN A 90 -3.58 9.16 -12.83
C ASN A 90 -2.15 8.70 -12.44
N LYS A 91 -1.99 8.03 -11.29
CA LYS A 91 -0.75 7.33 -10.98
C LYS A 91 -0.62 6.12 -11.88
N LYS A 92 0.51 6.02 -12.59
CA LYS A 92 0.79 4.87 -13.46
C LYS A 92 0.89 3.57 -12.64
N MET A 93 0.43 2.48 -13.23
CA MET A 93 0.60 1.14 -12.69
C MET A 93 2.04 0.66 -12.89
N ASP A 94 2.59 -0.03 -11.89
CA ASP A 94 3.89 -0.69 -12.01
C ASP A 94 3.83 -1.96 -12.90
N LEU A 95 2.63 -2.58 -12.97
CA LEU A 95 2.34 -3.72 -13.82
C LEU A 95 1.24 -3.34 -14.82
N TYR A 96 1.54 -3.53 -16.10
CA TYR A 96 0.58 -3.29 -17.17
C TYR A 96 -0.40 -4.46 -17.29
N TYR A 97 -1.68 -4.19 -17.10
CA TYR A 97 -2.76 -5.14 -17.37
C TYR A 97 -3.43 -4.79 -18.70
N HIS A 98 -3.32 -5.65 -19.69
CA HIS A 98 -4.03 -5.48 -20.96
C HIS A 98 -5.53 -5.33 -20.72
N ASN A 99 -6.14 -4.33 -21.35
CA ASN A 99 -7.60 -4.04 -21.27
C ASN A 99 -8.14 -3.68 -19.89
N HIS A 100 -7.31 -3.12 -18.99
CA HIS A 100 -7.83 -2.61 -17.73
C HIS A 100 -8.75 -1.40 -17.96
N PRO A 101 -9.94 -1.31 -17.29
CA PRO A 101 -10.91 -0.21 -17.50
C PRO A 101 -10.34 1.20 -17.23
N SER A 102 -9.31 1.32 -16.40
CA SER A 102 -8.62 2.58 -16.11
C SER A 102 -7.46 2.88 -17.06
N GLY A 103 -7.18 2.01 -18.03
CA GLY A 103 -5.99 2.11 -18.90
C GLY A 103 -4.72 1.67 -18.17
N ASP A 104 -3.66 2.48 -18.27
CA ASP A 104 -2.35 2.25 -17.63
C ASP A 104 -2.19 2.92 -16.26
N VAL A 105 -3.30 3.42 -15.69
CA VAL A 105 -3.31 4.12 -14.39
C VAL A 105 -4.17 3.39 -13.36
N MET A 106 -3.84 3.54 -12.09
CA MET A 106 -4.56 2.92 -10.96
C MET A 106 -6.00 3.42 -10.88
N ILE A 107 -6.20 4.73 -10.93
CA ILE A 107 -7.51 5.38 -10.98
C ILE A 107 -7.42 6.58 -11.94
N ASN A 108 -8.34 6.66 -12.89
CA ASN A 108 -8.46 7.79 -13.81
C ASN A 108 -9.52 8.79 -13.34
N ASP A 109 -9.60 9.95 -13.99
CA ASP A 109 -10.56 11.01 -13.64
C ASP A 109 -12.02 10.54 -13.70
N LYS A 110 -12.37 9.65 -14.64
CA LYS A 110 -13.73 9.09 -14.77
C LYS A 110 -14.08 8.22 -13.55
N SER A 111 -13.21 7.31 -13.17
CA SER A 111 -13.40 6.43 -12.00
C SER A 111 -13.41 7.23 -10.70
N ALA A 112 -12.51 8.21 -10.57
CA ALA A 112 -12.51 9.11 -9.42
C ALA A 112 -13.81 9.92 -9.30
N LYS A 113 -14.34 10.45 -10.40
CA LYS A 113 -15.61 11.18 -10.43
C LYS A 113 -16.78 10.35 -9.93
N LEU A 114 -16.81 9.04 -10.26
CA LEU A 114 -17.85 8.11 -9.79
C LEU A 114 -17.73 7.82 -8.29
N MET A 115 -16.51 7.71 -7.77
CA MET A 115 -16.27 7.33 -6.38
C MET A 115 -16.33 8.51 -5.40
N MET A 116 -15.95 9.71 -5.81
CA MET A 116 -15.88 10.89 -4.92
C MET A 116 -17.18 11.18 -4.17
N PRO A 117 -18.40 11.07 -4.75
CA PRO A 117 -19.64 11.25 -3.99
C PRO A 117 -19.79 10.23 -2.86
N LEU A 118 -19.47 8.95 -3.11
CA LEU A 118 -19.51 7.89 -2.11
C LEU A 118 -18.54 8.17 -0.96
N LEU A 119 -17.33 8.59 -1.26
CA LEU A 119 -16.34 8.94 -0.24
C LEU A 119 -16.76 10.16 0.57
N LYS A 120 -17.28 11.20 -0.09
CA LYS A 120 -17.76 12.43 0.57
C LYS A 120 -19.01 12.21 1.43
N SER A 121 -19.79 11.18 1.19
CA SER A 121 -20.94 10.83 2.03
C SER A 121 -20.54 10.11 3.32
N GLN A 122 -19.29 9.76 3.50
CA GLN A 122 -18.81 9.09 4.72
C GLN A 122 -18.67 10.12 5.85
N THR A 123 -19.52 10.02 6.86
CA THR A 123 -19.60 10.97 7.99
C THR A 123 -18.34 11.03 8.86
N TYR A 124 -17.51 10.01 8.81
CA TYR A 124 -16.25 9.93 9.54
C TYR A 124 -15.06 10.55 8.80
N LEU A 125 -15.24 11.00 7.55
CA LEU A 125 -14.24 11.75 6.80
C LEU A 125 -14.56 13.25 6.91
N ASN A 126 -13.63 14.02 7.49
CA ASN A 126 -13.74 15.47 7.55
C ASN A 126 -13.66 16.12 6.16
N SER A 127 -12.79 15.60 5.30
CA SER A 127 -12.74 16.02 3.89
C SER A 127 -12.23 14.92 2.96
N VAL A 128 -12.69 14.95 1.71
CA VAL A 128 -12.18 14.11 0.62
C VAL A 128 -11.84 14.98 -0.55
N LYS A 129 -10.58 14.94 -1.00
CA LYS A 129 -10.03 15.79 -2.07
C LYS A 129 -9.15 15.01 -3.04
N LYS A 130 -8.95 15.57 -4.23
CA LYS A 130 -7.84 15.17 -5.11
C LYS A 130 -6.53 15.60 -4.47
N TYR A 131 -5.50 14.75 -4.57
CA TYR A 131 -4.18 15.06 -4.06
C TYR A 131 -3.45 16.05 -4.96
N GLU A 132 -3.00 17.16 -4.38
CA GLU A 132 -2.30 18.27 -5.05
C GLU A 132 -0.98 18.62 -4.34
N LYS A 133 -0.29 17.62 -3.77
CA LYS A 133 0.97 17.71 -2.99
C LYS A 133 0.81 18.20 -1.54
N GLU A 134 -0.33 17.94 -0.94
CA GLU A 134 -0.53 18.17 0.49
C GLU A 134 0.44 17.34 1.35
N ASN A 135 0.68 17.80 2.56
CA ASN A 135 1.46 17.05 3.53
C ASN A 135 0.64 15.84 4.01
N ILE A 136 1.17 14.64 3.80
CA ILE A 136 0.53 13.36 4.10
C ILE A 136 1.15 12.73 5.35
N ASP A 137 0.29 12.29 6.27
CA ASP A 137 0.68 11.60 7.49
C ASP A 137 0.73 10.09 7.30
N ILE A 138 -0.25 9.56 6.57
CA ILE A 138 -0.40 8.11 6.35
C ILE A 138 -0.64 7.85 4.88
N ASN A 139 0.32 7.19 4.24
CA ASN A 139 0.16 6.71 2.87
C ASN A 139 -0.35 5.26 2.90
N LEU A 140 -1.61 5.07 2.50
CA LEU A 140 -2.30 3.77 2.53
C LEU A 140 -1.85 2.80 1.44
N ASP A 141 -1.14 3.26 0.41
CA ASP A 141 -0.56 2.38 -0.62
C ASP A 141 0.59 1.49 -0.09
N LEU A 142 0.97 1.67 1.16
CA LEU A 142 2.12 0.99 1.76
C LEU A 142 1.74 -0.28 2.56
N PHE A 143 0.44 -0.56 2.64
CA PHE A 143 -0.12 -1.62 3.48
C PHE A 143 -0.97 -2.61 2.69
#